data_20f11ca66d88cbf4d825c164e7b01c56
#
_entry.id   20f11ca66d88cbf4d825c164e7b01c56
#
_cell.length_a   1.000
_cell.length_b   1.000
_cell.length_c   1.000
_cell.angle_alpha   90.00
_cell.angle_beta   90.00
_cell.angle_gamma   90.00
#
_symmetry.space_group_name_H-M   'P 1'
#
loop_
_entity.id
_entity.type
_entity.pdbx_description
1 polymer ?
#
loop_
_entity_poly.entity_id
_entity_poly.type
_entity_poly.pdbx_seq_one_letter_code
_entity_poly.pdbx_strand_id
1 'polypeptide(L)'
;GDAQLHTAYKKAAQITKGHSKSFYMASGLLPEEKRLAARALYAFCRTVDDIADEVESKKDRDFELDYWREIVQTASASTDDLVASAWADTLTRYHIPRHYALQLIDGVARDLYQTRYQTFDDLATYCYGVASTVGLMSMYIVGFNGHNNAIPYAIKLGVALQMTNILRDVGEDYRNGRLY
;
A
#
# COMPACT_ATOMS: atom_id res chain seq x y z
N GLY A 1 19.62 -9.65 12.45
CA GLY A 1 19.23 -9.78 11.08
C GLY A 1 17.94 -10.55 10.84
N ASP A 2 18.00 -11.85 10.64
CA ASP A 2 16.85 -12.64 10.15
C ASP A 2 15.66 -12.69 11.13
N ALA A 3 15.90 -12.78 12.42
CA ALA A 3 14.83 -12.84 13.44
C ALA A 3 14.02 -11.54 13.50
N GLN A 4 14.67 -10.38 13.36
CA GLN A 4 13.99 -9.07 13.32
C GLN A 4 13.18 -8.90 12.04
N LEU A 5 13.72 -9.35 10.91
CA LEU A 5 13.02 -9.30 9.65
C LEU A 5 11.77 -10.20 9.65
N HIS A 6 11.88 -11.39 10.23
CA HIS A 6 10.73 -12.26 10.43
C HIS A 6 9.63 -11.58 11.27
N THR A 7 10.01 -10.92 12.36
CA THR A 7 9.08 -10.15 13.20
C THR A 7 8.45 -8.99 12.42
N ALA A 8 9.22 -8.32 11.58
CA ALA A 8 8.72 -7.25 10.71
C ALA A 8 7.63 -7.74 9.76
N TYR A 9 7.87 -8.83 9.04
CA TYR A 9 6.87 -9.42 8.15
C TYR A 9 5.64 -9.95 8.90
N LYS A 10 5.83 -10.50 10.09
CA LYS A 10 4.71 -10.92 10.95
C LYS A 10 3.82 -9.74 11.33
N LYS A 11 4.42 -8.58 11.64
CA LYS A 11 3.67 -7.35 11.93
C LYS A 11 2.87 -6.89 10.71
N ALA A 12 3.46 -6.90 9.53
CA ALA A 12 2.78 -6.56 8.28
C ALA A 12 1.59 -7.50 8.01
N ALA A 13 1.75 -8.79 8.24
CA ALA A 13 0.67 -9.76 8.12
C ALA A 13 -0.47 -9.52 9.12
N GLN A 14 -0.17 -9.13 10.35
CA GLN A 14 -1.17 -8.78 11.36
C GLN A 14 -1.98 -7.55 10.96
N ILE A 15 -1.33 -6.52 10.44
CA ILE A 15 -2.00 -5.32 9.93
C ILE A 15 -2.92 -5.67 8.77
N THR A 16 -2.44 -6.46 7.82
CA THR A 16 -3.23 -6.92 6.67
C THR A 16 -4.48 -7.67 7.12
N LYS A 17 -4.33 -8.61 8.03
CA LYS A 17 -5.44 -9.41 8.57
C LYS A 17 -6.46 -8.55 9.31
N GLY A 18 -6.00 -7.57 10.06
CA GLY A 18 -6.86 -6.68 10.85
C GLY A 18 -7.68 -5.72 10.00
N HIS A 19 -7.15 -5.30 8.84
CA HIS A 19 -7.80 -4.29 7.98
C HIS A 19 -8.48 -4.86 6.74
N SER A 20 -8.00 -5.98 6.20
CA SER A 20 -8.59 -6.62 5.03
C SER A 20 -8.49 -8.13 5.09
N LYS A 21 -9.52 -8.76 5.59
CA LYS A 21 -9.64 -10.24 5.59
C LYS A 21 -9.59 -10.80 4.18
N SER A 22 -10.19 -10.13 3.21
CA SER A 22 -10.21 -10.54 1.81
C SER A 22 -8.81 -10.56 1.20
N PHE A 23 -8.05 -9.48 1.39
CA PHE A 23 -6.67 -9.42 0.89
C PHE A 23 -5.76 -10.41 1.63
N TYR A 24 -5.95 -10.58 2.94
CA TYR A 24 -5.20 -11.55 3.73
C TYR A 24 -5.44 -12.98 3.20
N MET A 25 -6.67 -13.34 2.91
CA MET A 25 -7.02 -14.65 2.35
C MET A 25 -6.46 -14.81 0.93
N ALA A 26 -6.65 -13.82 0.07
CA ALA A 26 -6.15 -13.86 -1.31
C ALA A 26 -4.62 -13.99 -1.36
N SER A 27 -3.90 -13.23 -0.55
CA SER A 27 -2.44 -13.33 -0.43
C SER A 27 -1.98 -14.67 0.12
N GLY A 28 -2.80 -15.34 0.92
CA GLY A 28 -2.54 -16.67 1.44
C GLY A 28 -2.41 -17.76 0.37
N LEU A 29 -2.92 -17.53 -0.84
CA LEU A 29 -2.78 -18.42 -1.98
C LEU A 29 -1.40 -18.35 -2.66
N LEU A 30 -0.62 -17.32 -2.34
CA LEU A 30 0.72 -17.14 -2.89
C LEU A 30 1.74 -18.02 -2.16
N PRO A 31 2.86 -18.38 -2.83
CA PRO A 31 4.00 -18.96 -2.14
C PRO A 31 4.47 -18.08 -0.99
N GLU A 32 5.06 -18.69 0.04
CA GLU A 32 5.36 -18.01 1.31
C GLU A 32 6.09 -16.67 1.15
N GLU A 33 7.17 -16.63 0.38
CA GLU A 33 7.95 -15.40 0.19
C GLU A 33 7.11 -14.29 -0.46
N LYS A 34 6.35 -14.63 -1.48
CA LYS A 34 5.47 -13.68 -2.19
C LYS A 34 4.30 -13.24 -1.32
N ARG A 35 3.78 -14.15 -0.51
CA ARG A 35 2.73 -13.85 0.48
C ARG A 35 3.19 -12.80 1.47
N LEU A 36 4.37 -12.98 2.04
CA LEU A 36 4.96 -12.02 2.98
C LEU A 36 5.17 -10.65 2.33
N ALA A 37 5.69 -10.62 1.10
CA ALA A 37 5.91 -9.39 0.35
C ALA A 37 4.60 -8.68 0.00
N ALA A 38 3.57 -9.40 -0.43
CA ALA A 38 2.26 -8.83 -0.72
C ALA A 38 1.64 -8.19 0.52
N ARG A 39 1.77 -8.82 1.67
CA ARG A 39 1.29 -8.29 2.95
C ARG A 39 2.12 -7.10 3.43
N ALA A 40 3.42 -7.06 3.15
CA ALA A 40 4.26 -5.88 3.39
C ALA A 40 3.82 -4.69 2.54
N LEU A 41 3.51 -4.91 1.26
CA LEU A 41 2.94 -3.89 0.39
C LEU A 41 1.62 -3.36 0.94
N TYR A 42 0.72 -4.24 1.34
CA TYR A 42 -0.56 -3.83 1.93
C TYR A 42 -0.35 -2.99 3.20
N ALA A 43 0.50 -3.43 4.12
CA ALA A 43 0.79 -2.72 5.35
C ALA A 43 1.39 -1.33 5.10
N PHE A 44 2.27 -1.20 4.11
CA PHE A 44 2.79 0.08 3.67
C PHE A 44 1.67 1.01 3.18
N CYS A 45 0.83 0.55 2.26
CA CYS A 45 -0.29 1.31 1.73
C CYS A 45 -1.24 1.76 2.84
N ARG A 46 -1.57 0.86 3.76
CA ARG A 46 -2.47 1.15 4.88
C ARG A 46 -1.87 2.19 5.84
N THR A 47 -0.60 2.06 6.15
CA THR A 47 0.10 3.00 7.04
C THR A 47 0.13 4.41 6.45
N VAL A 48 0.44 4.54 5.18
CA VAL A 48 0.46 5.84 4.48
C VAL A 48 -0.95 6.45 4.43
N ASP A 49 -1.95 5.63 4.18
CA ASP A 49 -3.35 6.03 4.16
C ASP A 49 -3.82 6.53 5.54
N ASP A 50 -3.47 5.82 6.60
CA ASP A 50 -3.79 6.20 7.98
C ASP A 50 -3.13 7.52 8.41
N ILE A 51 -1.92 7.80 7.94
CA ILE A 51 -1.27 9.11 8.16
C ILE A 51 -2.14 10.23 7.59
N ALA A 52 -2.66 10.04 6.38
CA ALA A 52 -3.54 11.01 5.74
C ALA A 52 -4.85 11.22 6.52
N ASP A 53 -5.45 10.15 7.01
CA ASP A 53 -6.79 10.16 7.59
C ASP A 53 -6.79 10.52 9.09
N GLU A 54 -5.77 10.11 9.85
CA GLU A 54 -5.79 10.15 11.31
C GLU A 54 -4.94 11.27 11.91
N VAL A 55 -3.91 11.74 11.21
CA VAL A 55 -3.04 12.80 11.72
C VAL A 55 -3.66 14.17 11.44
N GLU A 56 -4.10 14.86 12.51
CA GLU A 56 -4.84 16.11 12.39
C GLU A 56 -3.98 17.29 11.94
N SER A 57 -2.74 17.39 12.44
CA SER A 57 -1.83 18.48 12.11
C SER A 57 -1.19 18.26 10.73
N LYS A 58 -1.37 19.24 9.84
CA LYS A 58 -0.71 19.23 8.52
C LYS A 58 0.82 19.09 8.63
N LYS A 59 1.43 19.80 9.58
CA LYS A 59 2.88 19.74 9.81
C LYS A 59 3.33 18.33 10.18
N ASP A 60 2.60 17.65 11.05
CA ASP A 60 2.92 16.29 11.49
C ASP A 60 2.66 15.28 10.38
N ARG A 61 1.60 15.46 9.59
CA ARG A 61 1.33 14.63 8.40
C ARG A 61 2.46 14.73 7.38
N ASP A 62 2.88 15.96 7.05
CA ASP A 62 3.97 16.20 6.10
C ASP A 62 5.27 15.57 6.61
N PHE A 63 5.55 15.69 7.90
CA PHE A 63 6.72 15.08 8.54
C PHE A 63 6.69 13.55 8.43
N GLU A 64 5.56 12.91 8.73
CA GLU A 64 5.43 11.47 8.66
C GLU A 64 5.47 10.95 7.21
N LEU A 65 4.88 11.67 6.26
CA LEU A 65 4.96 11.32 4.84
C LEU A 65 6.38 11.47 4.30
N ASP A 66 7.11 12.51 4.71
CA ASP A 66 8.51 12.69 4.33
C ASP A 66 9.41 11.59 4.91
N TYR A 67 9.13 11.12 6.12
CA TYR A 67 9.78 9.95 6.71
C TYR A 67 9.61 8.71 5.82
N TRP A 68 8.40 8.45 5.34
CA TRP A 68 8.15 7.32 4.44
C TRP A 68 8.79 7.49 3.06
N ARG A 69 8.87 8.72 2.54
CA ARG A 69 9.63 9.00 1.31
C ARG A 69 11.10 8.64 1.47
N GLU A 70 11.70 8.99 2.59
CA GLU A 70 13.10 8.66 2.88
C GLU A 70 13.32 7.15 2.95
N ILE A 71 12.45 6.42 3.65
CA ILE A 71 12.49 4.95 3.70
C ILE A 71 12.44 4.35 2.30
N VAL A 72 11.53 4.81 1.46
CA VAL A 72 11.41 4.32 0.08
C VAL A 72 12.66 4.65 -0.74
N GLN A 73 13.15 5.88 -0.67
CA GLN A 73 14.32 6.32 -1.44
C GLN A 73 15.58 5.56 -1.06
N THR A 74 15.79 5.31 0.21
CA THR A 74 16.99 4.61 0.70
C THR A 74 16.83 3.09 0.73
N ALA A 75 15.60 2.60 0.65
CA ALA A 75 15.21 1.20 0.94
C ALA A 75 15.81 0.72 2.27
N SER A 76 15.80 1.59 3.27
CA SER A 76 16.36 1.35 4.60
C SER A 76 15.43 1.91 5.66
N ALA A 77 15.32 1.20 6.76
CA ALA A 77 14.50 1.60 7.89
C ALA A 77 15.19 1.24 9.21
N SER A 78 14.81 1.97 10.26
CA SER A 78 15.17 1.59 11.62
C SER A 78 14.55 0.23 11.96
N THR A 79 15.28 -0.60 12.69
CA THR A 79 14.79 -1.91 13.15
C THR A 79 13.59 -1.80 14.10
N ASP A 80 13.38 -0.63 14.68
CA ASP A 80 12.23 -0.37 15.56
C ASP A 80 10.92 -0.14 14.79
N ASP A 81 11.00 0.28 13.52
CA ASP A 81 9.83 0.39 12.66
C ASP A 81 9.66 -0.89 11.83
N LEU A 82 8.81 -1.78 12.34
CA LEU A 82 8.62 -3.11 11.76
C LEU A 82 7.99 -3.05 10.36
N VAL A 83 7.00 -2.19 10.14
CA VAL A 83 6.35 -2.05 8.83
C VAL A 83 7.34 -1.50 7.81
N ALA A 84 8.08 -0.46 8.18
CA ALA A 84 9.11 0.13 7.32
C ALA A 84 10.22 -0.87 6.99
N SER A 85 10.65 -1.68 7.97
CA SER A 85 11.65 -2.73 7.76
C SER A 85 11.18 -3.78 6.77
N ALA A 86 9.96 -4.28 6.91
CA ALA A 86 9.37 -5.25 5.98
C ALA A 86 9.22 -4.67 4.56
N TRP A 87 8.81 -3.42 4.44
CA TRP A 87 8.65 -2.76 3.16
C TRP A 87 10.00 -2.46 2.48
N ALA A 88 10.98 -1.97 3.21
CA ALA A 88 12.33 -1.74 2.69
C ALA A 88 12.97 -3.03 2.16
N ASP A 89 12.85 -4.13 2.87
CA ASP A 89 13.31 -5.44 2.42
C ASP A 89 12.57 -5.89 1.15
N THR A 90 11.27 -5.73 1.11
CA THR A 90 10.45 -6.08 -0.05
C THR A 90 10.83 -5.28 -1.30
N LEU A 91 11.01 -3.97 -1.17
CA LEU A 91 11.49 -3.11 -2.27
C LEU A 91 12.79 -3.61 -2.87
N THR A 92 13.73 -3.98 -2.02
CA THR A 92 15.06 -4.46 -2.44
C THR A 92 14.99 -5.86 -3.04
N ARG A 93 14.33 -6.78 -2.36
CA ARG A 93 14.26 -8.21 -2.74
C ARG A 93 13.59 -8.41 -4.10
N TYR A 94 12.54 -7.67 -4.39
CA TYR A 94 11.76 -7.80 -5.63
C TYR A 94 12.08 -6.73 -6.67
N HIS A 95 13.10 -5.93 -6.44
CA HIS A 95 13.53 -4.85 -7.35
C HIS A 95 12.37 -3.94 -7.77
N ILE A 96 11.50 -3.60 -6.82
CA ILE A 96 10.35 -2.73 -7.09
C ILE A 96 10.86 -1.33 -7.39
N PRO A 97 10.51 -0.74 -8.56
CA PRO A 97 10.88 0.64 -8.85
C PRO A 97 10.32 1.59 -7.79
N ARG A 98 11.21 2.34 -7.17
CA ARG A 98 10.87 3.21 -6.03
C ARG A 98 9.89 4.31 -6.39
N HIS A 99 9.89 4.74 -7.65
CA HIS A 99 8.97 5.78 -8.10
C HIS A 99 7.50 5.39 -7.97
N TYR A 100 7.14 4.11 -8.01
CA TYR A 100 5.76 3.69 -7.77
C TYR A 100 5.34 3.93 -6.32
N ALA A 101 6.19 3.58 -5.36
CA ALA A 101 5.91 3.83 -3.95
C ALA A 101 5.89 5.33 -3.63
N LEU A 102 6.78 6.11 -4.24
CA LEU A 102 6.78 7.58 -4.11
C LEU A 102 5.52 8.20 -4.71
N GLN A 103 5.05 7.71 -5.86
CA GLN A 103 3.80 8.15 -6.46
C GLN A 103 2.59 7.88 -5.56
N LEU A 104 2.58 6.75 -4.86
CA LEU A 104 1.53 6.44 -3.90
C LEU A 104 1.53 7.46 -2.75
N ILE A 105 2.69 7.76 -2.17
CA ILE A 105 2.84 8.75 -1.10
C ILE A 105 2.40 10.13 -1.60
N ASP A 106 2.83 10.53 -2.77
CA ASP A 106 2.47 11.82 -3.36
C ASP A 106 0.97 11.92 -3.68
N GLY A 107 0.37 10.82 -4.11
CA GLY A 107 -1.08 10.74 -4.32
C GLY A 107 -1.87 10.95 -3.04
N VAL A 108 -1.45 10.29 -1.97
CA VAL A 108 -2.03 10.46 -0.63
C VAL A 108 -1.82 11.87 -0.10
N ALA A 109 -0.62 12.44 -0.25
CA ALA A 109 -0.32 13.82 0.14
C ALA A 109 -1.19 14.82 -0.60
N ARG A 110 -1.42 14.63 -1.90
CA ARG A 110 -2.27 15.48 -2.72
C ARG A 110 -3.71 15.48 -2.24
N ASP A 111 -4.22 14.32 -1.83
CA ASP A 111 -5.56 14.17 -1.29
C ASP A 111 -5.78 14.99 -0.01
N LEU A 112 -4.74 15.20 0.79
CA LEU A 112 -4.78 16.08 1.96
C LEU A 112 -5.02 17.56 1.64
N TYR A 113 -4.63 18.01 0.44
CA TYR A 113 -4.81 19.39 -0.01
C TYR A 113 -6.09 19.58 -0.80
N GLN A 114 -6.68 18.49 -1.28
CA GLN A 114 -7.87 18.49 -2.12
C GLN A 114 -9.05 17.96 -1.32
N THR A 115 -9.75 18.87 -0.64
CA THR A 115 -10.91 18.52 0.21
C THR A 115 -12.15 18.16 -0.61
N ARG A 116 -12.11 18.39 -1.93
CA ARG A 116 -13.26 18.17 -2.80
C ARG A 116 -12.82 17.91 -4.24
N TYR A 117 -13.21 16.79 -4.82
CA TYR A 117 -13.14 16.58 -6.26
C TYR A 117 -14.34 17.25 -6.93
N GLN A 118 -14.06 18.06 -7.94
CA GLN A 118 -15.12 18.84 -8.62
C GLN A 118 -16.02 17.96 -9.46
N THR A 119 -15.50 16.83 -9.95
CA THR A 119 -16.25 15.89 -10.76
C THR A 119 -16.00 14.45 -10.31
N PHE A 120 -16.95 13.57 -10.66
CA PHE A 120 -16.79 12.13 -10.49
C PHE A 120 -15.58 11.60 -11.28
N ASP A 121 -15.31 12.18 -12.46
CA ASP A 121 -14.17 11.78 -13.29
C ASP A 121 -12.82 12.09 -12.61
N ASP A 122 -12.70 13.22 -11.92
CA ASP A 122 -11.51 13.57 -11.14
C ASP A 122 -11.27 12.55 -10.01
N LEU A 123 -12.32 12.19 -9.29
CA LEU A 123 -12.28 11.18 -8.25
C LEU A 123 -11.89 9.80 -8.82
N ALA A 124 -12.52 9.40 -9.91
CA ALA A 124 -12.23 8.12 -10.58
C ALA A 124 -10.79 8.06 -11.08
N THR A 125 -10.26 9.16 -11.63
CA THR A 125 -8.87 9.27 -12.07
C THR A 125 -7.89 9.10 -10.89
N TYR A 126 -8.17 9.72 -9.77
CA TYR A 126 -7.37 9.53 -8.55
C TYR A 126 -7.38 8.09 -8.08
N CYS A 127 -8.54 7.49 -7.90
CA CYS A 127 -8.69 6.10 -7.47
C CYS A 127 -7.99 5.13 -8.42
N TYR A 128 -8.13 5.34 -9.73
CA TYR A 128 -7.48 4.54 -10.76
C TYR A 128 -5.95 4.65 -10.67
N GLY A 129 -5.42 5.87 -10.49
CA GLY A 129 -3.98 6.12 -10.37
C GLY A 129 -3.38 5.38 -9.17
N VAL A 130 -3.99 5.49 -8.00
CA VAL A 130 -3.55 4.79 -6.79
C VAL A 130 -3.63 3.27 -6.95
N ALA A 131 -4.75 2.76 -7.45
CA ALA A 131 -4.95 1.33 -7.67
C ALA A 131 -3.98 0.77 -8.72
N SER A 132 -3.71 1.51 -9.79
CA SER A 132 -2.73 1.12 -10.82
C SER A 132 -1.31 1.04 -10.25
N THR A 133 -0.92 1.99 -9.41
CA THR A 133 0.40 2.00 -8.76
C THR A 133 0.58 0.78 -7.85
N VAL A 134 -0.41 0.46 -7.03
CA VAL A 134 -0.41 -0.74 -6.18
C VAL A 134 -0.37 -2.01 -7.04
N GLY A 135 -1.16 -2.06 -8.11
CA GLY A 135 -1.18 -3.17 -9.05
C GLY A 135 0.17 -3.40 -9.71
N LEU A 136 0.82 -2.34 -10.17
CA LEU A 136 2.16 -2.41 -10.77
C LEU A 136 3.20 -2.94 -9.77
N MET A 137 3.21 -2.46 -8.53
CA MET A 137 4.10 -2.97 -7.49
C MET A 137 3.82 -4.46 -7.19
N SER A 138 2.55 -4.84 -7.15
CA SER A 138 2.15 -6.25 -6.96
C SER A 138 2.70 -7.16 -8.05
N MET A 139 2.75 -6.70 -9.30
CA MET A 139 3.30 -7.46 -10.43
C MET A 139 4.79 -7.77 -10.24
N TYR A 140 5.57 -6.86 -9.68
CA TYR A 140 6.99 -7.11 -9.37
C TYR A 140 7.16 -8.18 -8.30
N ILE A 141 6.23 -8.27 -7.34
CA ILE A 141 6.26 -9.29 -6.29
C ILE A 141 5.89 -10.66 -6.87
N VAL A 142 4.81 -10.73 -7.63
CA VAL A 142 4.27 -12.00 -8.13
C VAL A 142 5.08 -12.53 -9.32
N GLY A 143 5.67 -11.65 -10.10
CA GLY A 143 6.52 -11.98 -11.25
C GLY A 143 5.76 -12.01 -12.58
N PHE A 144 6.53 -11.76 -13.65
CA PHE A 144 5.99 -11.67 -15.02
C PHE A 144 6.03 -12.98 -15.79
N ASN A 145 6.47 -14.09 -15.20
CA ASN A 145 6.64 -15.35 -15.90
C ASN A 145 5.28 -16.00 -16.21
N GLY A 146 4.87 -15.87 -17.48
CA GLY A 146 3.57 -16.26 -18.01
C GLY A 146 3.25 -17.77 -18.05
N HIS A 147 3.94 -18.61 -17.27
CA HIS A 147 3.72 -20.04 -17.25
C HIS A 147 2.75 -20.52 -16.17
N ASN A 148 2.23 -19.63 -15.33
CA ASN A 148 1.28 -19.99 -14.29
C ASN A 148 0.01 -19.15 -14.42
N ASN A 149 -1.03 -19.70 -15.01
CA ASN A 149 -2.33 -19.04 -15.24
C ASN A 149 -3.03 -18.57 -13.94
N ALA A 150 -2.63 -19.08 -12.77
CA ALA A 150 -3.19 -18.67 -11.49
C ALA A 150 -2.65 -17.32 -11.00
N ILE A 151 -1.43 -16.94 -11.40
CA ILE A 151 -0.75 -15.73 -10.95
C ILE A 151 -1.44 -14.46 -11.46
N PRO A 152 -1.80 -14.32 -12.76
CA PRO A 152 -2.54 -13.16 -13.26
C PRO A 152 -3.88 -12.96 -12.57
N TYR A 153 -4.57 -14.04 -12.20
CA TYR A 153 -5.83 -13.96 -11.46
C TYR A 153 -5.64 -13.43 -10.03
N ALA A 154 -4.59 -13.88 -9.34
CA ALA A 154 -4.27 -13.38 -8.00
C ALA A 154 -3.93 -11.88 -8.01
N ILE A 155 -3.20 -11.41 -9.01
CA ILE A 155 -2.91 -9.99 -9.21
C ILE A 155 -4.19 -9.19 -9.47
N LYS A 156 -5.00 -9.63 -10.44
CA LYS A 156 -6.27 -8.97 -10.76
C LYS A 156 -7.20 -8.92 -9.55
N LEU A 157 -7.23 -10.00 -8.77
CA LEU A 157 -8.01 -10.05 -7.54
C LEU A 157 -7.48 -9.08 -6.50
N GLY A 158 -6.16 -8.99 -6.31
CA GLY A 158 -5.52 -8.04 -5.41
C GLY A 158 -5.78 -6.59 -5.80
N VAL A 159 -5.66 -6.27 -7.08
CA VAL A 159 -5.98 -4.94 -7.62
C VAL A 159 -7.46 -4.63 -7.43
N ALA A 160 -8.34 -5.56 -7.75
CA ALA A 160 -9.79 -5.37 -7.60
C ALA A 160 -10.18 -5.17 -6.13
N LEU A 161 -9.60 -5.92 -5.21
CA LEU A 161 -9.82 -5.78 -3.77
C LEU A 161 -9.32 -4.42 -3.26
N GLN A 162 -8.16 -3.97 -3.72
CA GLN A 162 -7.63 -2.66 -3.37
C GLN A 162 -8.50 -1.52 -3.91
N MET A 163 -8.96 -1.63 -5.15
CA MET A 163 -9.93 -0.69 -5.72
C MET A 163 -11.22 -0.66 -4.91
N THR A 164 -11.76 -1.82 -4.54
CA THR A 164 -12.97 -1.92 -3.72
C THR A 164 -12.77 -1.27 -2.35
N ASN A 165 -11.63 -1.47 -1.72
CA ASN A 165 -11.30 -0.85 -0.43
C ASN A 165 -11.21 0.68 -0.57
N ILE A 166 -10.54 1.19 -1.57
CA ILE A 166 -10.43 2.63 -1.85
C ILE A 166 -11.81 3.23 -2.10
N LEU A 167 -12.63 2.60 -2.95
CA LEU A 167 -13.98 3.08 -3.24
C LEU A 167 -14.91 3.02 -2.03
N ARG A 168 -14.75 2.01 -1.17
CA ARG A 168 -15.49 1.91 0.08
C ARG A 168 -15.11 3.01 1.04
N ASP A 169 -13.81 3.26 1.23
CA ASP A 169 -13.29 4.33 2.08
C ASP A 169 -13.78 5.69 1.60
N VAL A 170 -13.77 5.94 0.29
CA VAL A 170 -14.36 7.15 -0.32
C VAL A 170 -15.85 7.25 -0.01
N GLY A 171 -16.60 6.15 -0.10
CA GLY A 171 -18.03 6.11 0.21
C GLY A 171 -18.33 6.35 1.69
N GLU A 172 -17.48 5.85 2.58
CA GLU A 172 -17.58 6.11 4.02
C GLU A 172 -17.26 7.57 4.34
N ASP A 173 -16.21 8.12 3.74
CA ASP A 173 -15.82 9.51 3.90
C ASP A 173 -16.91 10.46 3.38
N TYR A 174 -17.53 10.13 2.26
CA TYR A 174 -18.70 10.88 1.75
C TYR A 174 -19.86 10.89 2.75
N ARG A 175 -20.19 9.74 3.35
CA ARG A 175 -21.23 9.64 4.36
C ARG A 175 -20.91 10.40 5.64
N ASN A 176 -19.63 10.52 5.97
CA ASN A 176 -19.12 11.26 7.12
C ASN A 176 -18.91 12.76 6.85
N GLY A 177 -19.37 13.27 5.70
CA GLY A 177 -19.26 14.68 5.33
C GLY A 177 -17.88 15.08 4.79
N ARG A 178 -17.00 14.12 4.56
CA ARG A 178 -15.74 14.32 3.84
C ARG A 178 -16.02 14.10 2.35
N LEU A 179 -16.20 15.19 1.62
CA LEU A 179 -16.31 15.15 0.17
C LEU A 179 -14.89 15.23 -0.42
N TYR A 180 -14.46 14.13 -0.95
CA TYR A 180 -13.28 14.13 -1.80
C TYR A 180 -13.62 14.64 -3.19
#